data_ccb710e2b1961c0561c3b2c68b8c700b
#
_entry.id   ccb710e2b1961c0561c3b2c68b8c700b
#
_cell.length_a   1.000
_cell.length_b   1.000
_cell.length_c   1.000
_cell.angle_alpha   90.00
_cell.angle_beta   90.00
_cell.angle_gamma   90.00
#
_symmetry.space_group_name_H-M   'P 1'
#
loop_
_entity.id
_entity.type
_entity.pdbx_description
1 polymer ?
#
loop_
_entity_poly.entity_id
_entity_poly.type
_entity_poly.pdbx_seq_one_letter_code
_entity_poly.pdbx_strand_id
1 'polypeptide(L)'
;MNNIKITIKKELRSVIRDKKSLLMMALTPLFIPIFVILMSYMYETLTSDTKETKYQVGVNYNLSTIEKELLSPDIEVTKYNSQKDMEEAYKKDNIIAYITKENNSYNIYANSKTEDGSIVLMHITNYLDGYNNYLGQNYLLENNIDISKVYNN
;
A
#
# COMPACT_ATOMS: atom_id res chain seq x y z
N MET A 1 -65.41 -3.05 13.94
CA MET A 1 -64.18 -2.75 14.68
C MET A 1 -63.67 -3.84 15.62
N ASN A 2 -64.54 -4.70 16.13
CA ASN A 2 -64.11 -5.79 17.06
C ASN A 2 -63.28 -6.90 16.41
N ASN A 3 -63.54 -7.27 15.15
CA ASN A 3 -62.85 -8.39 14.49
C ASN A 3 -61.34 -8.12 14.29
N ILE A 4 -60.96 -6.89 13.99
CA ILE A 4 -59.56 -6.50 13.82
C ILE A 4 -58.75 -6.66 15.14
N LYS A 5 -59.35 -6.25 16.28
CA LYS A 5 -58.68 -6.39 17.58
C LYS A 5 -58.49 -7.87 17.95
N ILE A 6 -59.44 -8.72 17.58
CA ILE A 6 -59.38 -10.16 17.87
C ILE A 6 -58.28 -10.80 16.99
N THR A 7 -58.18 -10.41 15.73
CA THR A 7 -57.15 -10.91 14.81
C THR A 7 -55.75 -10.49 15.27
N ILE A 8 -55.56 -9.21 15.60
CA ILE A 8 -54.27 -8.70 16.11
C ILE A 8 -53.86 -9.41 17.38
N LYS A 9 -54.81 -9.63 18.32
CA LYS A 9 -54.54 -10.33 19.59
C LYS A 9 -54.15 -11.80 19.36
N LYS A 10 -54.75 -12.45 18.37
CA LYS A 10 -54.44 -13.84 17.99
C LYS A 10 -53.04 -13.93 17.38
N GLU A 11 -52.71 -13.05 16.42
CA GLU A 11 -51.41 -12.98 15.80
C GLU A 11 -50.31 -12.66 16.82
N LEU A 12 -50.50 -11.66 17.66
CA LEU A 12 -49.55 -11.31 18.71
C LEU A 12 -49.29 -12.47 19.68
N ARG A 13 -50.33 -13.22 20.04
CA ARG A 13 -50.20 -14.40 20.92
C ARG A 13 -49.45 -15.55 20.20
N SER A 14 -49.63 -15.69 18.89
CA SER A 14 -48.92 -16.68 18.08
C SER A 14 -47.41 -16.36 18.03
N VAL A 15 -47.04 -15.09 17.77
CA VAL A 15 -45.65 -14.61 17.77
C VAL A 15 -45.00 -14.80 19.14
N ILE A 16 -45.67 -14.41 20.22
CA ILE A 16 -45.14 -14.57 21.60
C ILE A 16 -44.95 -16.04 21.98
N ARG A 17 -45.76 -16.95 21.44
CA ARG A 17 -45.67 -18.40 21.70
C ARG A 17 -44.48 -19.03 20.93
N ASP A 18 -44.07 -18.46 19.81
CA ASP A 18 -42.89 -18.89 19.08
C ASP A 18 -41.63 -18.17 19.63
N LYS A 19 -41.15 -18.69 20.76
CA LYS A 19 -39.95 -18.17 21.44
C LYS A 19 -38.72 -18.16 20.56
N LYS A 20 -38.63 -19.09 19.61
CA LYS A 20 -37.48 -19.19 18.70
C LYS A 20 -37.47 -18.05 17.67
N SER A 21 -38.66 -17.76 17.10
CA SER A 21 -38.81 -16.64 16.15
C SER A 21 -38.59 -15.29 16.82
N LEU A 22 -39.14 -15.13 18.05
CA LEU A 22 -38.95 -13.93 18.86
C LEU A 22 -37.47 -13.69 19.24
N LEU A 23 -36.77 -14.76 19.63
CA LEU A 23 -35.35 -14.70 19.95
C LEU A 23 -34.53 -14.28 18.71
N MET A 24 -34.80 -14.87 17.55
CA MET A 24 -34.13 -14.51 16.31
C MET A 24 -34.41 -13.07 15.90
N MET A 25 -35.66 -12.63 16.03
CA MET A 25 -36.06 -11.27 15.68
C MET A 25 -35.42 -10.20 16.59
N ALA A 26 -35.19 -10.55 17.87
CA ALA A 26 -34.50 -9.67 18.81
C ALA A 26 -32.95 -9.72 18.68
N LEU A 27 -32.41 -10.91 18.37
CA LEU A 27 -30.97 -11.09 18.24
C LEU A 27 -30.39 -10.49 16.94
N THR A 28 -31.14 -10.57 15.83
CA THR A 28 -30.64 -10.08 14.52
C THR A 28 -30.18 -8.61 14.57
N PRO A 29 -30.97 -7.64 15.09
CA PRO A 29 -30.51 -6.25 15.17
C PRO A 29 -29.35 -6.03 16.15
N LEU A 30 -29.14 -6.93 17.10
CA LEU A 30 -28.00 -6.90 18.02
C LEU A 30 -26.73 -7.50 17.41
N PHE A 31 -26.87 -8.53 16.58
CA PHE A 31 -25.73 -9.17 15.92
C PHE A 31 -25.00 -8.24 14.94
N ILE A 32 -25.73 -7.41 14.19
CA ILE A 32 -25.14 -6.53 13.19
C ILE A 32 -24.14 -5.54 13.81
N PRO A 33 -24.48 -4.74 14.83
CA PRO A 33 -23.51 -3.82 15.43
C PRO A 33 -22.36 -4.55 16.14
N ILE A 34 -22.61 -5.69 16.79
CA ILE A 34 -21.55 -6.49 17.41
C ILE A 34 -20.57 -7.00 16.35
N PHE A 35 -21.07 -7.49 15.22
CA PHE A 35 -20.23 -7.96 14.12
C PHE A 35 -19.41 -6.84 13.48
N VAL A 36 -20.00 -5.66 13.29
CA VAL A 36 -19.30 -4.47 12.79
C VAL A 36 -18.17 -4.04 13.73
N ILE A 37 -18.43 -4.02 15.05
CA ILE A 37 -17.42 -3.68 16.05
C ILE A 37 -16.29 -4.72 16.04
N LEU A 38 -16.61 -6.00 15.96
CA LEU A 38 -15.63 -7.08 15.91
C LEU A 38 -14.77 -7.01 14.65
N MET A 39 -15.38 -6.75 13.49
CA MET A 39 -14.67 -6.57 12.23
C MET A 39 -13.78 -5.33 12.24
N SER A 40 -14.27 -4.23 12.82
CA SER A 40 -13.50 -2.99 12.98
C SER A 40 -12.27 -3.23 13.86
N TYR A 41 -12.43 -3.93 14.97
CA TYR A 41 -11.33 -4.29 15.87
C TYR A 41 -10.30 -5.23 15.19
N MET A 42 -10.79 -6.24 14.46
CA MET A 42 -9.91 -7.11 13.68
C MET A 42 -9.13 -6.33 12.60
N TYR A 43 -9.82 -5.44 11.90
CA TYR A 43 -9.18 -4.60 10.88
C TYR A 43 -8.11 -3.68 11.50
N GLU A 44 -8.42 -3.05 12.62
CA GLU A 44 -7.47 -2.20 13.34
C GLU A 44 -6.25 -3.00 13.85
N THR A 45 -6.47 -4.21 14.37
CA THR A 45 -5.37 -5.09 14.82
C THR A 45 -4.51 -5.56 13.65
N LEU A 46 -5.11 -5.89 12.50
CA LEU A 46 -4.39 -6.29 11.29
C LEU A 46 -3.64 -5.13 10.63
N THR A 47 -4.17 -3.90 10.74
CA THR A 47 -3.53 -2.71 10.15
C THR A 47 -2.57 -2.01 11.11
N SER A 48 -2.75 -2.15 12.42
CA SER A 48 -1.84 -1.55 13.42
C SER A 48 -0.49 -2.30 13.51
N ASP A 49 -0.39 -3.53 13.03
CA ASP A 49 0.89 -4.23 12.84
C ASP A 49 1.62 -3.82 11.54
N THR A 50 1.04 -2.97 10.71
CA THR A 50 1.80 -2.20 9.73
C THR A 50 2.59 -1.11 10.50
N LYS A 51 3.63 -1.52 11.25
CA LYS A 51 4.81 -0.68 11.41
C LYS A 51 5.09 -0.13 10.01
N GLU A 52 5.28 1.16 9.88
CA GLU A 52 5.86 1.76 8.68
C GLU A 52 7.12 0.94 8.37
N THR A 53 6.96 -0.11 7.59
CA THR A 53 8.05 -1.02 7.24
C THR A 53 8.86 -0.25 6.22
N LYS A 54 9.84 0.51 6.71
CA LYS A 54 10.78 1.21 5.83
C LYS A 54 11.68 0.17 5.20
N TYR A 55 11.57 0.09 3.91
CA TYR A 55 12.39 -0.81 3.11
C TYR A 55 13.80 -0.24 2.95
N GLN A 56 14.79 -0.94 3.46
CA GLN A 56 16.19 -0.54 3.36
C GLN A 56 16.73 -0.84 1.97
N VAL A 57 17.19 0.21 1.25
CA VAL A 57 17.76 0.11 -0.10
C VAL A 57 19.19 0.67 -0.11
N GLY A 58 20.12 -0.12 -0.63
CA GLY A 58 21.53 0.28 -0.78
C GLY A 58 21.77 1.05 -2.09
N VAL A 59 22.62 2.08 -2.07
CA VAL A 59 23.07 2.79 -3.28
C VAL A 59 24.57 3.05 -3.23
N ASN A 60 25.24 3.13 -4.41
CA ASN A 60 26.67 3.46 -4.51
C ASN A 60 26.94 4.93 -4.91
N TYR A 61 25.91 5.76 -4.96
CA TYR A 61 25.99 7.16 -5.35
C TYR A 61 25.26 8.09 -4.39
N ASN A 62 25.43 9.40 -4.54
CA ASN A 62 24.70 10.39 -3.78
C ASN A 62 23.40 10.73 -4.50
N LEU A 63 22.28 10.59 -3.83
CA LEU A 63 20.98 11.05 -4.32
C LEU A 63 20.95 12.59 -4.36
N SER A 64 20.53 13.15 -5.49
CA SER A 64 20.19 14.58 -5.61
C SER A 64 18.93 14.92 -4.79
N THR A 65 18.64 16.20 -4.62
CA THR A 65 17.43 16.66 -3.93
C THR A 65 16.16 16.12 -4.59
N ILE A 66 16.12 16.17 -5.93
CA ILE A 66 14.98 15.69 -6.72
C ILE A 66 14.82 14.17 -6.62
N GLU A 67 15.93 13.42 -6.65
CA GLU A 67 15.88 11.98 -6.44
C GLU A 67 15.29 11.60 -5.08
N LYS A 68 15.62 12.39 -4.04
CA LYS A 68 15.05 12.17 -2.69
C LYS A 68 13.56 12.51 -2.61
N GLU A 69 13.10 13.53 -3.35
CA GLU A 69 11.68 13.91 -3.40
C GLU A 69 10.82 12.90 -4.17
N LEU A 70 11.40 12.20 -5.14
CA LEU A 70 10.73 11.18 -5.94
C LEU A 70 10.68 9.81 -5.26
N LEU A 71 11.52 9.60 -4.24
CA LEU A 71 11.50 8.34 -3.49
C LEU A 71 10.24 8.23 -2.64
N SER A 72 9.67 7.02 -2.60
CA SER A 72 8.58 6.70 -1.66
C SER A 72 9.03 6.92 -0.22
N PRO A 73 8.18 7.48 0.66
CA PRO A 73 8.48 7.61 2.10
C PRO A 73 8.72 6.26 2.80
N ASP A 74 8.27 5.17 2.19
CA ASP A 74 8.48 3.81 2.69
C ASP A 74 9.88 3.28 2.41
N ILE A 75 10.70 3.99 1.61
CA ILE A 75 12.06 3.60 1.28
C ILE A 75 13.06 4.43 2.09
N GLU A 76 13.93 3.73 2.80
CA GLU A 76 15.09 4.32 3.45
C GLU A 76 16.38 3.93 2.71
N VAL A 77 17.11 4.94 2.25
CA VAL A 77 18.29 4.71 1.40
C VAL A 77 19.56 4.82 2.23
N THR A 78 20.39 3.79 2.15
CA THR A 78 21.73 3.75 2.75
C THR A 78 22.81 3.77 1.65
N LYS A 79 23.73 4.72 1.76
CA LYS A 79 24.87 4.79 0.83
C LYS A 79 25.98 3.85 1.26
N TYR A 80 26.49 3.08 0.30
CA TYR A 80 27.64 2.19 0.43
C TYR A 80 28.80 2.68 -0.40
N ASN A 81 30.03 2.38 0.04
CA ASN A 81 31.24 2.80 -0.65
C ASN A 81 31.63 1.84 -1.78
N SER A 82 31.17 0.60 -1.74
CA SER A 82 31.44 -0.39 -2.78
C SER A 82 30.24 -1.26 -3.09
N GLN A 83 30.19 -1.78 -4.31
CA GLN A 83 29.17 -2.77 -4.69
C GLN A 83 29.28 -4.04 -3.84
N LYS A 84 30.48 -4.45 -3.50
CA LYS A 84 30.72 -5.64 -2.67
C LYS A 84 30.09 -5.52 -1.29
N ASP A 85 30.17 -4.33 -0.67
CA ASP A 85 29.54 -4.09 0.64
C ASP A 85 28.01 -4.15 0.55
N MET A 86 27.42 -3.66 -0.55
CA MET A 86 25.98 -3.78 -0.81
C MET A 86 25.55 -5.23 -1.02
N GLU A 87 26.34 -6.00 -1.80
CA GLU A 87 26.06 -7.42 -2.02
C GLU A 87 26.13 -8.22 -0.70
N GLU A 88 27.09 -7.90 0.16
CA GLU A 88 27.17 -8.52 1.48
C GLU A 88 26.00 -8.13 2.39
N ALA A 89 25.60 -6.86 2.39
CA ALA A 89 24.45 -6.38 3.14
C ALA A 89 23.14 -7.04 2.64
N TYR A 90 22.99 -7.17 1.33
CA TYR A 90 21.87 -7.84 0.68
C TYR A 90 21.80 -9.33 1.03
N LYS A 91 22.94 -10.06 1.02
CA LYS A 91 23.00 -11.47 1.42
C LYS A 91 22.72 -11.71 2.90
N LYS A 92 22.89 -10.68 3.74
CA LYS A 92 22.61 -10.72 5.19
C LYS A 92 21.21 -10.18 5.53
N ASP A 93 20.38 -9.95 4.53
CA ASP A 93 19.04 -9.36 4.68
C ASP A 93 19.00 -7.99 5.40
N ASN A 94 20.12 -7.27 5.42
CA ASN A 94 20.20 -5.92 5.98
C ASN A 94 19.60 -4.86 5.05
N ILE A 95 19.55 -5.14 3.75
CA ILE A 95 18.88 -4.34 2.72
C ILE A 95 18.07 -5.28 1.82
N ILE A 96 16.92 -4.81 1.35
CA ILE A 96 15.98 -5.60 0.53
C ILE A 96 16.35 -5.51 -0.96
N ALA A 97 16.96 -4.40 -1.35
CA ALA A 97 17.40 -4.15 -2.70
C ALA A 97 18.63 -3.24 -2.71
N TYR A 98 19.35 -3.21 -3.82
CA TYR A 98 20.37 -2.19 -4.04
C TYR A 98 20.41 -1.72 -5.49
N ILE A 99 20.83 -0.47 -5.67
CA ILE A 99 20.94 0.18 -6.97
C ILE A 99 22.39 0.59 -7.18
N THR A 100 22.97 0.19 -8.31
CA THR A 100 24.26 0.69 -8.75
C THR A 100 24.10 1.66 -9.92
N LYS A 101 24.84 2.76 -9.88
CA LYS A 101 24.89 3.72 -10.97
C LYS A 101 26.26 3.64 -11.63
N GLU A 102 26.27 3.27 -12.91
CA GLU A 102 27.47 3.20 -13.73
C GLU A 102 27.25 4.04 -14.99
N ASN A 103 28.11 5.03 -15.21
CA ASN A 103 27.98 6.01 -16.29
C ASN A 103 26.61 6.73 -16.22
N ASN A 104 25.64 6.40 -17.05
CA ASN A 104 24.28 6.95 -17.03
C ASN A 104 23.22 5.86 -16.89
N SER A 105 23.64 4.65 -16.51
CA SER A 105 22.74 3.50 -16.36
C SER A 105 22.57 3.13 -14.89
N TYR A 106 21.35 2.75 -14.54
CA TYR A 106 21.00 2.23 -13.21
C TYR A 106 20.78 0.71 -13.33
N ASN A 107 21.49 -0.05 -12.49
CA ASN A 107 21.25 -1.48 -12.35
C ASN A 107 20.59 -1.74 -11.01
N ILE A 108 19.44 -2.42 -11.01
CA ILE A 108 18.64 -2.72 -9.83
C ILE A 108 18.78 -4.20 -9.49
N TYR A 109 19.04 -4.49 -8.24
CA TYR A 109 19.15 -5.85 -7.70
C TYR A 109 18.16 -6.01 -6.56
N ALA A 110 17.11 -6.81 -6.79
CA ALA A 110 16.06 -7.12 -5.82
C ALA A 110 15.54 -8.54 -6.05
N ASN A 111 15.03 -9.17 -5.00
CA ASN A 111 14.41 -10.49 -5.12
C ASN A 111 12.92 -10.36 -5.44
N SER A 112 12.58 -10.36 -6.73
CA SER A 112 11.18 -10.27 -7.19
C SER A 112 10.28 -11.46 -6.82
N LYS A 113 10.83 -12.51 -6.20
CA LYS A 113 10.07 -13.67 -5.74
C LYS A 113 9.50 -13.48 -4.32
N THR A 114 10.01 -12.51 -3.58
CA THR A 114 9.48 -12.12 -2.27
C THR A 114 8.50 -10.97 -2.40
N GLU A 115 7.53 -10.88 -1.50
CA GLU A 115 6.54 -9.79 -1.47
C GLU A 115 7.24 -8.44 -1.32
N ASP A 116 8.09 -8.30 -0.29
CA ASP A 116 8.86 -7.08 -0.03
C ASP A 116 9.76 -6.69 -1.19
N GLY A 117 10.46 -7.66 -1.79
CA GLY A 117 11.31 -7.41 -2.95
C GLY A 117 10.53 -6.94 -4.18
N SER A 118 9.31 -7.44 -4.39
CA SER A 118 8.43 -6.99 -5.48
C SER A 118 7.92 -5.57 -5.23
N ILE A 119 7.52 -5.26 -4.00
CA ILE A 119 7.05 -3.92 -3.59
C ILE A 119 8.19 -2.90 -3.78
N VAL A 120 9.38 -3.21 -3.25
CA VAL A 120 10.55 -2.34 -3.38
C VAL A 120 10.94 -2.13 -4.84
N LEU A 121 10.92 -3.18 -5.66
CA LEU A 121 11.21 -3.08 -7.09
C LEU A 121 10.23 -2.14 -7.79
N MET A 122 8.95 -2.21 -7.48
CA MET A 122 7.93 -1.30 -8.01
C MET A 122 8.22 0.15 -7.62
N HIS A 123 8.54 0.42 -6.34
CA HIS A 123 8.86 1.77 -5.87
C HIS A 123 10.13 2.32 -6.54
N ILE A 124 11.18 1.50 -6.69
CA ILE A 124 12.43 1.89 -7.37
C ILE A 124 12.17 2.18 -8.85
N THR A 125 11.37 1.37 -9.53
CA THR A 125 11.03 1.58 -10.94
C THR A 125 10.27 2.89 -11.12
N ASN A 126 9.23 3.13 -10.30
CA ASN A 126 8.47 4.38 -10.34
C ASN A 126 9.35 5.62 -10.08
N TYR A 127 10.27 5.52 -9.12
CA TYR A 127 11.25 6.57 -8.86
C TYR A 127 12.15 6.84 -10.07
N LEU A 128 12.72 5.82 -10.68
CA LEU A 128 13.60 5.97 -11.83
C LEU A 128 12.87 6.51 -13.07
N ASP A 129 11.63 6.07 -13.28
CA ASP A 129 10.78 6.59 -14.36
C ASP A 129 10.44 8.06 -14.13
N GLY A 130 10.09 8.44 -12.89
CA GLY A 130 9.88 9.83 -12.50
C GLY A 130 11.12 10.69 -12.72
N TYR A 131 12.29 10.20 -12.35
CA TYR A 131 13.55 10.90 -12.53
C TYR A 131 13.94 11.04 -14.01
N ASN A 132 13.77 10.00 -14.81
CA ASN A 132 13.99 10.06 -16.25
C ASN A 132 13.04 11.06 -16.93
N ASN A 133 11.78 11.09 -16.55
CA ASN A 133 10.83 12.08 -17.06
C ASN A 133 11.24 13.51 -16.68
N TYR A 134 11.69 13.73 -15.44
CA TYR A 134 12.19 15.02 -15.00
C TYR A 134 13.42 15.46 -15.84
N LEU A 135 14.39 14.57 -16.04
CA LEU A 135 15.57 14.87 -16.88
C LEU A 135 15.17 15.18 -18.33
N GLY A 136 14.24 14.41 -18.90
CA GLY A 136 13.70 14.65 -20.23
C GLY A 136 13.03 16.02 -20.37
N GLN A 137 12.19 16.39 -19.42
CA GLN A 137 11.52 17.70 -19.39
C GLN A 137 12.51 18.84 -19.27
N ASN A 138 13.52 18.72 -18.40
CA ASN A 138 14.57 19.73 -18.26
C ASN A 138 15.38 19.90 -19.56
N TYR A 139 15.74 18.80 -20.20
CA TYR A 139 16.43 18.85 -21.48
C TYR A 139 15.63 19.59 -22.55
N LEU A 140 14.31 19.35 -22.63
CA LEU A 140 13.44 20.03 -23.58
C LEU A 140 13.35 21.53 -23.27
N LEU A 141 13.23 21.90 -21.99
CA LEU A 141 13.16 23.31 -21.54
C LEU A 141 14.49 24.05 -21.85
N GLU A 142 15.63 23.46 -21.52
CA GLU A 142 16.96 24.05 -21.76
C GLU A 142 17.23 24.28 -23.25
N ASN A 143 16.71 23.42 -24.12
CA ASN A 143 16.85 23.52 -25.58
C ASN A 143 15.69 24.29 -26.25
N ASN A 144 14.80 24.93 -25.50
CA ASN A 144 13.63 25.67 -25.99
C ASN A 144 12.73 24.81 -26.92
N ILE A 145 12.63 23.51 -26.64
CA ILE A 145 11.76 22.60 -27.37
C ILE A 145 10.37 22.65 -26.73
N ASP A 146 9.35 22.94 -27.53
CA ASP A 146 7.96 23.01 -27.07
C ASP A 146 7.43 21.60 -26.72
N ILE A 147 7.25 21.37 -25.41
CA ILE A 147 6.78 20.09 -24.84
C ILE A 147 5.44 19.68 -25.46
N SER A 148 4.55 20.62 -25.76
CA SER A 148 3.23 20.34 -26.35
C SER A 148 3.30 19.65 -27.72
N LYS A 149 4.39 19.84 -28.45
CA LYS A 149 4.62 19.22 -29.75
C LYS A 149 5.21 17.81 -29.68
N VAL A 150 5.75 17.43 -28.53
CA VAL A 150 6.38 16.11 -28.35
C VAL A 150 5.36 15.06 -27.90
N TYR A 151 4.35 15.46 -27.15
CA TYR A 151 3.35 14.54 -26.56
C TYR A 151 2.00 14.50 -27.31
N ASN A 152 1.81 15.26 -28.39
CA ASN A 152 0.57 15.34 -29.17
C ASN A 152 0.61 14.57 -30.50
N ASN A 153 1.40 13.49 -30.60
CA ASN A 153 1.36 12.55 -31.73
C ASN A 153 0.88 11.17 -31.31
#